data_3d60fa1df5a8d66b47eb5f7936d1a2b4
#
_entry.id   3d60fa1df5a8d66b47eb5f7936d1a2b4
#
_cell.length_a   1.000
_cell.length_b   1.000
_cell.length_c   1.000
_cell.angle_alpha   90.00
_cell.angle_beta   90.00
_cell.angle_gamma   90.00
#
_symmetry.space_group_name_H-M   'P 1'
#
loop_
_entity.id
_entity.type
_entity.pdbx_description
1 polymer ?
#
loop_
_entity_poly.entity_id
_entity_poly.type
_entity_poly.pdbx_seq_one_letter_code
_entity_poly.pdbx_strand_id
1 'polypeptide(L)'
;MEPCDIYLVRHAIAADRGEEWPDDTKRPLTDAGITRFKEAVEGLAWLDVEIDEIFTSPLVRARQTATLLAHGLGNKTSVKTLEALAPGHTPRQVMNELSRTAKRHRIALVGHEPGLGELAAHLLGAGRALPFKKGGVCYVALQGLTSRRPGELVWFLPPKVLRRLRG
;
A
#
# COMPACT_ATOMS: atom_id res chain seq x y z
N MET A 1 -15.63 17.92 -4.64
CA MET A 1 -14.76 16.72 -4.65
C MET A 1 -13.32 17.19 -4.60
N GLU A 2 -12.59 16.79 -3.58
CA GLU A 2 -11.23 17.24 -3.36
C GLU A 2 -10.22 16.26 -3.92
N PRO A 3 -9.14 16.75 -4.58
CA PRO A 3 -8.06 15.89 -5.05
C PRO A 3 -7.49 15.01 -3.94
N CYS A 4 -7.09 13.81 -4.30
CA CYS A 4 -6.62 12.81 -3.35
C CYS A 4 -5.39 12.09 -3.89
N ASP A 5 -4.38 11.94 -3.04
CA ASP A 5 -3.18 11.17 -3.33
C ASP A 5 -3.30 9.77 -2.72
N ILE A 6 -3.18 8.76 -3.55
CA ILE A 6 -3.24 7.36 -3.13
C ILE A 6 -1.88 6.72 -3.34
N TYR A 7 -1.33 6.18 -2.26
CA TYR A 7 -0.11 5.36 -2.27
C TYR A 7 -0.48 3.91 -2.04
N LEU A 8 -0.37 3.10 -3.08
CA LEU A 8 -0.61 1.66 -2.99
C LEU A 8 0.70 0.96 -2.63
N VAL A 9 0.70 0.23 -1.52
CA VAL A 9 1.90 -0.40 -0.98
C VAL A 9 1.67 -1.90 -0.86
N ARG A 10 2.45 -2.71 -1.58
CA ARG A 10 2.44 -4.15 -1.37
C ARG A 10 3.24 -4.47 -0.11
N HIS A 11 2.72 -5.38 0.74
CA HIS A 11 3.45 -5.81 1.92
C HIS A 11 4.88 -6.26 1.59
N ALA A 12 5.80 -6.10 2.53
CA ALA A 12 7.19 -6.48 2.41
C ALA A 12 7.37 -8.01 2.41
N ILE A 13 8.61 -8.48 2.30
CA ILE A 13 8.94 -9.90 2.27
C ILE A 13 8.51 -10.58 3.57
N ALA A 14 7.64 -11.59 3.45
CA ALA A 14 7.10 -12.36 4.55
C ALA A 14 7.70 -13.76 4.59
N ALA A 15 7.56 -14.43 5.73
CA ALA A 15 7.89 -15.85 5.89
C ALA A 15 7.17 -16.70 4.84
N ASP A 16 7.77 -17.81 4.42
CA ASP A 16 7.17 -18.68 3.43
C ASP A 16 5.91 -19.37 3.95
N ARG A 17 5.01 -19.66 3.01
CA ARG A 17 3.85 -20.52 3.29
C ARG A 17 4.35 -21.93 3.62
N GLY A 18 3.65 -22.59 4.52
CA GLY A 18 3.97 -23.98 4.85
C GLY A 18 3.57 -24.34 6.26
N GLU A 19 4.14 -25.45 6.76
CA GLU A 19 3.80 -26.05 8.06
C GLU A 19 4.08 -25.13 9.26
N GLU A 20 5.11 -24.30 9.16
CA GLU A 20 5.47 -23.34 10.23
C GLU A 20 4.36 -22.28 10.41
N TRP A 21 3.66 -21.95 9.33
CA TRP A 21 2.57 -20.97 9.33
C TRP A 21 1.32 -21.56 8.67
N PRO A 22 0.62 -22.49 9.35
CA PRO A 22 -0.56 -23.14 8.78
C PRO A 22 -1.72 -22.17 8.52
N ASP A 23 -1.83 -21.10 9.33
CA ASP A 23 -2.73 -20.00 9.08
C ASP A 23 -1.97 -18.89 8.33
N ASP A 24 -2.25 -18.77 7.02
CA ASP A 24 -1.61 -17.78 6.14
C ASP A 24 -1.80 -16.34 6.64
N THR A 25 -2.90 -16.04 7.33
CA THR A 25 -3.20 -14.69 7.82
C THR A 25 -2.21 -14.24 8.92
N LYS A 26 -1.54 -15.17 9.59
CA LYS A 26 -0.60 -14.92 10.67
C LYS A 26 0.86 -14.88 10.23
N ARG A 27 1.15 -15.20 8.99
CA ARG A 27 2.50 -15.23 8.43
C ARG A 27 3.17 -13.84 8.53
N PRO A 28 4.26 -13.69 9.31
CA PRO A 28 4.88 -12.38 9.54
C PRO A 28 5.90 -12.02 8.48
N LEU A 29 6.37 -10.78 8.51
CA LEU A 29 7.54 -10.36 7.76
C LEU A 29 8.78 -11.10 8.25
N THR A 30 9.74 -11.35 7.36
CA THR A 30 11.08 -11.81 7.73
C THR A 30 11.93 -10.65 8.24
N ASP A 31 13.00 -10.93 8.98
CA ASP A 31 13.95 -9.90 9.41
C ASP A 31 14.55 -9.15 8.22
N ALA A 32 14.90 -9.86 7.16
CA ALA A 32 15.38 -9.25 5.92
C ALA A 32 14.30 -8.36 5.27
N GLY A 33 13.05 -8.80 5.28
CA GLY A 33 11.91 -8.02 4.78
C GLY A 33 11.73 -6.72 5.55
N ILE A 34 11.81 -6.76 6.87
CA ILE A 34 11.73 -5.59 7.74
C ILE A 34 12.86 -4.60 7.42
N THR A 35 14.09 -5.07 7.38
CA THR A 35 15.26 -4.22 7.10
C THR A 35 15.16 -3.54 5.74
N ARG A 36 14.85 -4.31 4.70
CA ARG A 36 14.72 -3.77 3.34
C ARG A 36 13.56 -2.79 3.21
N PHE A 37 12.45 -3.05 3.89
CA PHE A 37 11.31 -2.13 3.82
C PHE A 37 11.59 -0.83 4.56
N LYS A 38 12.28 -0.87 5.71
CA LYS A 38 12.74 0.35 6.38
C LYS A 38 13.61 1.22 5.46
N GLU A 39 14.50 0.61 4.70
CA GLU A 39 15.34 1.30 3.72
C GLU A 39 14.51 1.89 2.57
N ALA A 40 13.48 1.17 2.11
CA ALA A 40 12.57 1.67 1.09
C ALA A 40 11.77 2.87 1.60
N VAL A 41 11.35 2.87 2.87
CA VAL A 41 10.65 4.00 3.49
C VAL A 41 11.56 5.24 3.59
N GLU A 42 12.85 5.06 3.85
CA GLU A 42 13.81 6.16 3.76
C GLU A 42 13.83 6.79 2.36
N GLY A 43 13.73 5.96 1.32
CA GLY A 43 13.59 6.44 -0.06
C GLY A 43 12.29 7.21 -0.29
N LEU A 44 11.18 6.78 0.29
CA LEU A 44 9.92 7.53 0.24
C LEU A 44 10.03 8.88 0.94
N ALA A 45 10.70 8.93 2.08
CA ALA A 45 10.96 10.18 2.79
C ALA A 45 11.84 11.13 1.94
N TRP A 46 12.82 10.60 1.24
CA TRP A 46 13.66 11.38 0.31
C TRP A 46 12.85 11.95 -0.86
N LEU A 47 11.77 11.28 -1.29
CA LEU A 47 10.82 11.76 -2.29
C LEU A 47 9.77 12.73 -1.72
N ASP A 48 9.91 13.15 -0.47
CA ASP A 48 8.97 14.03 0.23
C ASP A 48 7.54 13.46 0.28
N VAL A 49 7.41 12.14 0.36
CA VAL A 49 6.11 11.49 0.51
C VAL A 49 5.51 11.85 1.86
N GLU A 50 4.30 12.39 1.83
CA GLU A 50 3.53 12.70 3.02
C GLU A 50 2.21 11.92 3.00
N ILE A 51 1.89 11.28 4.11
CA ILE A 51 0.69 10.45 4.27
C ILE A 51 -0.05 10.87 5.54
N ASP A 52 -1.36 11.11 5.41
CA ASP A 52 -2.22 11.52 6.52
C ASP A 52 -3.03 10.37 7.12
N GLU A 53 -3.34 9.36 6.32
CA GLU A 53 -4.05 8.15 6.76
C GLU A 53 -3.41 6.92 6.13
N ILE A 54 -3.30 5.87 6.93
CA ILE A 54 -2.81 4.57 6.47
C ILE A 54 -3.88 3.52 6.76
N PHE A 55 -4.29 2.82 5.72
CA PHE A 55 -5.19 1.68 5.83
C PHE A 55 -4.43 0.41 5.43
N THR A 56 -4.68 -0.67 6.14
CA THR A 56 -4.03 -1.94 5.91
C THR A 56 -5.00 -3.10 5.86
N SER A 57 -4.65 -4.11 5.07
CA SER A 57 -5.24 -5.43 5.19
C SER A 57 -5.13 -5.93 6.64
N PRO A 58 -6.08 -6.74 7.12
CA PRO A 58 -6.01 -7.34 8.45
C PRO A 58 -4.91 -8.39 8.62
N LEU A 59 -4.28 -8.87 7.54
CA LEU A 59 -3.23 -9.89 7.62
C LEU A 59 -1.95 -9.33 8.25
N VAL A 60 -1.29 -10.14 9.08
CA VAL A 60 -0.13 -9.71 9.89
C VAL A 60 0.97 -9.06 9.05
N ARG A 61 1.37 -9.65 7.92
CA ARG A 61 2.42 -9.10 7.05
C ARG A 61 2.12 -7.71 6.50
N ALA A 62 0.84 -7.43 6.22
CA ALA A 62 0.42 -6.10 5.76
C ALA A 62 0.40 -5.09 6.91
N ARG A 63 -0.10 -5.49 8.07
CA ARG A 63 -0.12 -4.63 9.27
C ARG A 63 1.27 -4.24 9.72
N GLN A 64 2.21 -5.19 9.71
CA GLN A 64 3.61 -4.91 10.03
C GLN A 64 4.23 -3.93 9.02
N THR A 65 3.97 -4.10 7.73
CA THR A 65 4.41 -3.18 6.68
C THR A 65 3.84 -1.78 6.90
N ALA A 66 2.55 -1.67 7.19
CA ALA A 66 1.90 -0.39 7.46
C ALA A 66 2.48 0.33 8.68
N THR A 67 2.80 -0.42 9.74
CA THR A 67 3.43 0.13 10.96
C THR A 67 4.84 0.66 10.66
N LEU A 68 5.63 -0.07 9.87
CA LEU A 68 6.95 0.37 9.43
C LEU A 68 6.87 1.63 8.56
N LEU A 69 5.89 1.71 7.68
CA LEU A 69 5.63 2.89 6.85
C LEU A 69 5.33 4.12 7.71
N ALA A 70 4.37 3.99 8.64
CA ALA A 70 3.99 5.07 9.55
C ALA A 70 5.19 5.57 10.36
N HIS A 71 5.94 4.66 10.94
CA HIS A 71 7.10 4.98 11.79
C HIS A 71 8.21 5.65 10.98
N GLY A 72 8.53 5.12 9.81
CA GLY A 72 9.64 5.62 8.98
C GLY A 72 9.38 6.99 8.35
N LEU A 73 8.12 7.36 8.13
CA LEU A 73 7.76 8.70 7.65
C LEU A 73 7.58 9.72 8.79
N GLY A 74 7.83 9.33 10.04
CA GLY A 74 7.69 10.20 11.21
C GLY A 74 6.26 10.68 11.43
N ASN A 75 5.28 10.07 10.76
CA ASN A 75 3.91 10.44 10.96
C ASN A 75 3.35 9.76 12.23
N LYS A 76 2.50 10.48 12.94
CA LYS A 76 1.84 9.99 14.15
C LYS A 76 0.46 9.41 13.83
N THR A 77 0.16 9.21 12.55
CA THR A 77 -1.12 8.69 12.09
C THR A 77 -1.27 7.24 12.51
N SER A 78 -2.38 6.92 13.13
CA SER A 78 -2.71 5.54 13.47
C SER A 78 -2.97 4.71 12.21
N VAL A 79 -2.50 3.47 12.22
CA VAL A 79 -2.79 2.50 11.17
C VAL A 79 -4.19 1.93 11.42
N LYS A 80 -5.06 2.02 10.43
CA LYS A 80 -6.45 1.52 10.49
C LYS A 80 -6.59 0.30 9.58
N THR A 81 -7.39 -0.66 10.01
CA THR A 81 -7.73 -1.82 9.19
C THR A 81 -8.83 -1.47 8.19
N LEU A 82 -8.65 -1.89 6.95
CA LEU A 82 -9.67 -1.88 5.90
C LEU A 82 -9.86 -3.32 5.43
N GLU A 83 -10.98 -3.92 5.78
CA GLU A 83 -11.22 -5.36 5.52
C GLU A 83 -11.16 -5.70 4.03
N ALA A 84 -11.61 -4.79 3.17
CA ALA A 84 -11.57 -4.99 1.72
C ALA A 84 -10.16 -5.07 1.14
N LEU A 85 -9.11 -4.74 1.90
CA LEU A 85 -7.72 -4.94 1.47
C LEU A 85 -7.22 -6.38 1.68
N ALA A 86 -7.98 -7.23 2.37
CA ALA A 86 -7.69 -8.65 2.46
C ALA A 86 -7.82 -9.32 1.08
N PRO A 87 -7.10 -10.44 0.84
CA PRO A 87 -7.21 -11.16 -0.42
C PRO A 87 -8.66 -11.54 -0.76
N GLY A 88 -9.00 -11.52 -2.05
CA GLY A 88 -10.32 -11.96 -2.54
C GLY A 88 -11.36 -10.86 -2.71
N HIS A 89 -11.03 -9.61 -2.46
CA HIS A 89 -11.92 -8.48 -2.68
C HIS A 89 -11.65 -7.79 -4.03
N THR A 90 -12.69 -7.16 -4.57
CA THR A 90 -12.58 -6.41 -5.84
C THR A 90 -12.12 -4.97 -5.60
N PRO A 91 -11.56 -4.29 -6.62
CA PRO A 91 -11.26 -2.86 -6.53
C PRO A 91 -12.46 -2.01 -6.11
N ARG A 92 -13.63 -2.32 -6.61
CA ARG A 92 -14.88 -1.63 -6.26
C ARG A 92 -15.19 -1.74 -4.77
N GLN A 93 -15.02 -2.93 -4.18
CA GLN A 93 -15.22 -3.15 -2.75
C GLN A 93 -14.25 -2.31 -1.92
N VAL A 94 -12.97 -2.27 -2.33
CA VAL A 94 -11.95 -1.45 -1.66
C VAL A 94 -12.35 0.03 -1.69
N MET A 95 -12.68 0.56 -2.87
CA MET A 95 -13.02 1.98 -3.02
C MET A 95 -14.33 2.34 -2.31
N ASN A 96 -15.31 1.45 -2.28
CA ASN A 96 -16.55 1.68 -1.55
C ASN A 96 -16.31 1.77 -0.04
N GLU A 97 -15.52 0.87 0.53
CA GLU A 97 -15.19 0.91 1.95
C GLU A 97 -14.33 2.13 2.29
N LEU A 98 -13.32 2.40 1.45
CA LEU A 98 -12.42 3.55 1.64
C LEU A 98 -13.20 4.88 1.63
N SER A 99 -14.09 5.08 0.67
CA SER A 99 -14.86 6.32 0.54
C SER A 99 -15.76 6.62 1.75
N ARG A 100 -16.15 5.59 2.49
CA ARG A 100 -16.96 5.73 3.72
C ARG A 100 -16.10 5.96 4.96
N THR A 101 -14.84 5.57 4.92
CA THR A 101 -13.96 5.51 6.10
C THR A 101 -12.92 6.61 6.11
N ALA A 102 -12.35 6.96 4.96
CA ALA A 102 -11.29 7.95 4.84
C ALA A 102 -11.78 9.36 5.14
N LYS A 103 -10.95 10.10 5.88
CA LYS A 103 -11.22 11.48 6.30
C LYS A 103 -10.17 12.47 5.78
N ARG A 104 -9.12 11.97 5.15
CA ARG A 104 -7.99 12.75 4.65
C ARG A 104 -7.78 12.49 3.16
N HIS A 105 -6.83 13.21 2.57
CA HIS A 105 -6.64 13.22 1.11
C HIS A 105 -5.29 12.64 0.67
N ARG A 106 -4.35 12.39 1.59
CA ARG A 106 -3.08 11.70 1.32
C ARG A 106 -3.10 10.37 2.05
N ILE A 107 -3.42 9.31 1.31
CA ILE A 107 -3.83 8.02 1.85
C ILE A 107 -2.90 6.92 1.35
N ALA A 108 -2.38 6.09 2.25
CA ALA A 108 -1.72 4.85 1.88
C ALA A 108 -2.65 3.65 2.09
N LEU A 109 -2.61 2.72 1.15
CA LEU A 109 -3.31 1.44 1.21
C LEU A 109 -2.29 0.32 1.14
N VAL A 110 -2.19 -0.48 2.20
CA VAL A 110 -1.24 -1.58 2.30
C VAL A 110 -1.95 -2.91 2.11
N GLY A 111 -1.55 -3.67 1.11
CA GLY A 111 -2.25 -4.89 0.76
C GLY A 111 -1.38 -5.92 0.02
N HIS A 112 -2.02 -6.69 -0.81
CA HIS A 112 -1.50 -7.91 -1.42
C HIS A 112 -1.71 -7.92 -2.94
N GLU A 113 -0.90 -8.71 -3.65
CA GLU A 113 -1.20 -9.10 -5.01
C GLU A 113 -2.12 -10.34 -5.02
N PRO A 114 -3.00 -10.49 -6.02
CA PRO A 114 -3.16 -9.63 -7.20
C PRO A 114 -4.02 -8.37 -6.96
N GLY A 115 -4.62 -8.22 -5.79
CA GLY A 115 -5.59 -7.16 -5.49
C GLY A 115 -5.07 -5.75 -5.72
N LEU A 116 -3.82 -5.44 -5.32
CA LEU A 116 -3.24 -4.10 -5.50
C LEU A 116 -3.00 -3.76 -6.98
N GLY A 117 -2.52 -4.71 -7.76
CA GLY A 117 -2.33 -4.51 -9.19
C GLY A 117 -3.66 -4.26 -9.92
N GLU A 118 -4.70 -4.98 -9.53
CA GLU A 118 -6.05 -4.80 -10.04
C GLU A 118 -6.62 -3.44 -9.60
N LEU A 119 -6.39 -3.04 -8.36
CA LEU A 119 -6.82 -1.75 -7.84
C LEU A 119 -6.13 -0.60 -8.56
N ALA A 120 -4.81 -0.69 -8.78
CA ALA A 120 -4.08 0.30 -9.55
C ALA A 120 -4.64 0.46 -10.97
N ALA A 121 -4.89 -0.65 -11.67
CA ALA A 121 -5.52 -0.65 -12.99
C ALA A 121 -6.90 0.00 -12.97
N HIS A 122 -7.71 -0.31 -11.96
CA HIS A 122 -9.04 0.30 -11.78
C HIS A 122 -8.95 1.82 -11.61
N LEU A 123 -8.06 2.29 -10.76
CA LEU A 123 -7.89 3.73 -10.50
C LEU A 123 -7.36 4.48 -11.72
N LEU A 124 -6.52 3.86 -12.53
CA LEU A 124 -5.90 4.45 -13.71
C LEU A 124 -6.75 4.28 -14.99
N GLY A 125 -7.82 3.49 -14.95
CA GLY A 125 -8.56 3.12 -16.15
C GLY A 125 -7.72 2.26 -17.11
N ALA A 126 -6.74 1.51 -16.59
CA ALA A 126 -5.87 0.65 -17.38
C ALA A 126 -6.53 -0.71 -17.66
N GLY A 127 -6.24 -1.27 -18.82
CA GLY A 127 -6.78 -2.57 -19.23
C GLY A 127 -6.06 -3.79 -18.64
N ARG A 128 -4.99 -3.59 -17.88
CA ARG A 128 -4.15 -4.65 -17.33
C ARG A 128 -3.66 -4.29 -15.94
N ALA A 129 -3.67 -5.26 -15.02
CA ALA A 129 -3.15 -5.08 -13.66
C ALA A 129 -1.65 -4.73 -13.66
N LEU A 130 -1.25 -3.85 -12.73
CA LEU A 130 0.15 -3.47 -12.55
C LEU A 130 0.83 -4.51 -11.64
N PRO A 131 2.03 -5.01 -12.02
CA PRO A 131 2.73 -6.02 -11.24
C PRO A 131 3.57 -5.41 -10.12
N PHE A 132 3.14 -5.52 -8.88
CA PHE A 132 3.88 -5.05 -7.71
C PHE A 132 4.92 -6.07 -7.25
N LYS A 133 6.14 -5.61 -6.98
CA LYS A 133 7.11 -6.34 -6.15
C LYS A 133 6.78 -6.16 -4.67
N LYS A 134 7.13 -7.13 -3.83
CA LYS A 134 6.96 -7.03 -2.36
C LYS A 134 7.68 -5.79 -1.84
N GLY A 135 6.95 -4.91 -1.17
CA GLY A 135 7.47 -3.62 -0.72
C GLY A 135 7.46 -2.52 -1.78
N GLY A 136 6.93 -2.78 -2.97
CA GLY A 136 6.77 -1.78 -4.03
C GLY A 136 5.65 -0.80 -3.73
N VAL A 137 5.75 0.41 -4.28
CA VAL A 137 4.80 1.50 -4.05
C VAL A 137 4.38 2.14 -5.37
N CYS A 138 3.08 2.36 -5.52
CA CYS A 138 2.48 3.07 -6.65
C CYS A 138 1.77 4.32 -6.14
N TYR A 139 2.12 5.47 -6.71
CA TYR A 139 1.48 6.74 -6.40
C TYR A 139 0.54 7.15 -7.52
N VAL A 140 -0.74 7.26 -7.19
CA VAL A 140 -1.82 7.67 -8.10
C VAL A 140 -2.47 8.93 -7.56
N ALA A 141 -2.58 9.96 -8.40
CA ALA A 141 -3.33 11.17 -8.09
C ALA A 141 -4.74 11.08 -8.63
N LEU A 142 -5.72 11.25 -7.76
CA LEU A 142 -7.15 11.21 -8.10
C LEU A 142 -7.78 12.60 -7.99
N GLN A 143 -8.81 12.86 -8.79
CA GLN A 143 -9.62 14.08 -8.63
C GLN A 143 -10.55 14.02 -7.41
N GLY A 144 -10.64 12.87 -6.76
CA GLY A 144 -11.41 12.58 -5.56
C GLY A 144 -11.67 11.08 -5.44
N LEU A 145 -11.93 10.61 -4.22
CA LEU A 145 -12.14 9.18 -3.95
C LEU A 145 -13.35 8.58 -4.70
N THR A 146 -14.33 9.38 -5.00
CA THR A 146 -15.56 8.95 -5.71
C THR A 146 -15.57 9.38 -7.18
N SER A 147 -14.47 9.92 -7.68
CA SER A 147 -14.34 10.30 -9.08
C SER A 147 -14.46 9.10 -10.01
N ARG A 148 -15.20 9.26 -11.09
CA ARG A 148 -15.29 8.26 -12.17
C ARG A 148 -14.23 8.47 -13.25
N ARG A 149 -13.49 9.58 -13.17
CA ARG A 149 -12.41 9.86 -14.11
C ARG A 149 -11.17 9.05 -13.72
N PRO A 150 -10.43 8.54 -14.70
CA PRO A 150 -9.15 7.89 -14.43
C PRO A 150 -8.21 8.81 -13.65
N GLY A 151 -7.50 8.24 -12.69
CA GLY A 151 -6.41 8.91 -12.00
C GLY A 151 -5.17 9.02 -12.86
N GLU A 152 -4.20 9.78 -12.39
CA GLU A 152 -2.91 9.95 -13.01
C GLU A 152 -1.85 9.12 -12.28
N LEU A 153 -1.10 8.32 -13.01
CA LEU A 153 0.07 7.63 -12.46
C LEU A 153 1.20 8.64 -12.30
N VAL A 154 1.55 8.96 -11.05
CA VAL A 154 2.67 9.87 -10.77
C VAL A 154 3.99 9.12 -10.84
N TRP A 155 4.09 7.98 -10.14
CA TRP A 155 5.20 7.05 -10.27
C TRP A 155 4.82 5.66 -9.70
N PHE A 156 5.57 4.67 -10.16
CA PHE A 156 5.46 3.28 -9.69
C PHE A 156 6.86 2.73 -9.51
N LEU A 157 7.29 2.53 -8.26
CA LEU A 157 8.67 2.19 -7.93
C LEU A 157 8.79 0.88 -7.17
N PRO A 158 9.64 -0.04 -7.63
CA PRO A 158 9.97 -1.23 -6.87
C PRO A 158 10.85 -0.89 -5.67
N PRO A 159 10.88 -1.73 -4.62
CA PRO A 159 11.65 -1.42 -3.40
C PRO A 159 13.15 -1.26 -3.68
N LYS A 160 13.69 -1.95 -4.65
CA LYS A 160 15.10 -1.82 -5.04
C LYS A 160 15.46 -0.38 -5.45
N VAL A 161 14.56 0.28 -6.19
CA VAL A 161 14.75 1.68 -6.59
C VAL A 161 14.61 2.60 -5.38
N LEU A 162 13.55 2.40 -4.57
CA LEU A 162 13.33 3.20 -3.36
C LEU A 162 14.54 3.15 -2.42
N ARG A 163 15.11 1.97 -2.19
CA ARG A 163 16.31 1.82 -1.34
C ARG A 163 17.53 2.60 -1.86
N ARG A 164 17.63 2.80 -3.16
CA ARG A 164 18.73 3.58 -3.78
C ARG A 164 18.55 5.09 -3.66
N LEU A 165 17.34 5.56 -3.41
CA LEU A 165 17.02 6.98 -3.26
C LEU A 165 17.36 7.53 -1.87
N ARG A 166 17.52 6.66 -0.89
CA ARG A 166 17.94 7.11 0.44
C ARG A 166 19.32 7.75 0.38
N GLY A 167 19.42 8.87 1.03
CA GLY A 167 20.66 9.65 1.03
C GLY A 167 21.82 9.01 1.78
#